data_95de3a99f7ae924d18c5b5d7af16602e
#
_entry.id   95de3a99f7ae924d18c5b5d7af16602e
#
_cell.length_a   1.000
_cell.length_b   1.000
_cell.length_c   1.000
_cell.angle_alpha   90.00
_cell.angle_beta   90.00
_cell.angle_gamma   90.00
#
_symmetry.space_group_name_H-M   'P 1'
#
loop_
_entity.id
_entity.type
_entity.pdbx_description
1 polymer ?
#
loop_
_entity_poly.entity_id
_entity_poly.type
_entity_poly.pdbx_seq_one_letter_code
_entity_poly.pdbx_strand_id
1 'polypeptide(L)'
;MKKDIHIIGSGFSALSASCYLAKEGYNVTVLEKNDTLGGRARQYKKDGFTFDLGPSWYWMPDVFERFFADFGKKPSDYYVLDKLSPGYEVYFGENSSLKISENLEDIYKMFESEEKGSAKHLKSFLDSAKANYEIAVLDIVYKPGISPLELVTTKTVARVTQFFSNIRKEVRKNIKSSKLIKILEFPVLFLGAKPSNTPAFYNFMNYADFGLGTWHPRGGMYQVIEGMVSLATSLGVNFELNANVEKILTDKKRNVSGLLVNGKTIETTLVLSGADYHHTETLLDEDLRQYSEKYWDKKTFAPSSLLFYVGFDKKIENASHHTLFFDTDFDLHAEEIYDNPKWPTNPLFYANFTSMTDNTSAPEGKEAGFFLIPLAPGIEDTEELRETYFHKILDRFEQLTNQEVKKSVIFKRSFCVKDFKKEYNSYKGNAYGMANTLLQTAFLRPSIKSSKVNNLYFTGQLTVPGPGVPPALISGKIASELIKKNKF
;
A
#
# COMPACT_ATOMS: atom_id res chain seq x y z
N MET A 1 -20.06 -21.58 -23.75
CA MET A 1 -19.85 -21.87 -22.31
C MET A 1 -19.04 -20.73 -21.71
N LYS A 2 -19.40 -20.26 -20.52
CA LYS A 2 -18.56 -19.34 -19.78
C LYS A 2 -17.24 -20.03 -19.43
N LYS A 3 -16.14 -19.30 -19.45
CA LYS A 3 -14.82 -19.85 -19.12
C LYS A 3 -14.58 -19.70 -17.64
N ASP A 4 -14.20 -20.79 -16.99
CA ASP A 4 -13.88 -20.79 -15.56
C ASP A 4 -12.50 -20.20 -15.30
N ILE A 5 -12.39 -19.38 -14.26
CA ILE A 5 -11.12 -18.87 -13.73
C ILE A 5 -11.12 -18.94 -12.21
N HIS A 6 -10.03 -19.43 -11.65
CA HIS A 6 -9.78 -19.38 -10.22
C HIS A 6 -8.77 -18.30 -9.90
N ILE A 7 -9.10 -17.47 -8.90
CA ILE A 7 -8.24 -16.40 -8.40
C ILE A 7 -7.75 -16.76 -7.01
N ILE A 8 -6.43 -16.76 -6.81
CA ILE A 8 -5.80 -17.06 -5.51
C ILE A 8 -5.63 -15.79 -4.72
N GLY A 9 -6.26 -15.70 -3.53
CA GLY A 9 -6.26 -14.55 -2.65
C GLY A 9 -7.33 -13.51 -2.97
N SER A 10 -7.68 -12.69 -1.97
CA SER A 10 -8.79 -11.73 -2.01
C SER A 10 -8.38 -10.29 -1.66
N GLY A 11 -7.10 -9.92 -1.90
CA GLY A 11 -6.65 -8.54 -1.73
C GLY A 11 -7.20 -7.61 -2.83
N PHE A 12 -6.94 -6.30 -2.72
CA PHE A 12 -7.43 -5.28 -3.66
C PHE A 12 -7.23 -5.64 -5.14
N SER A 13 -6.07 -6.18 -5.51
CA SER A 13 -5.79 -6.52 -6.91
C SER A 13 -6.59 -7.72 -7.40
N ALA A 14 -6.76 -8.73 -6.57
CA ALA A 14 -7.58 -9.90 -6.88
C ALA A 14 -9.06 -9.54 -6.99
N LEU A 15 -9.57 -8.73 -6.06
CA LEU A 15 -10.95 -8.22 -6.11
C LEU A 15 -11.19 -7.34 -7.34
N SER A 16 -10.24 -6.46 -7.68
CA SER A 16 -10.33 -5.66 -8.89
C SER A 16 -10.39 -6.56 -10.13
N ALA A 17 -9.47 -7.52 -10.25
CA ALA A 17 -9.44 -8.44 -11.37
C ALA A 17 -10.72 -9.30 -11.46
N SER A 18 -11.25 -9.76 -10.33
CA SER A 18 -12.47 -10.56 -10.29
C SER A 18 -13.67 -9.81 -10.87
N CYS A 19 -13.81 -8.51 -10.54
CA CYS A 19 -14.85 -7.66 -11.08
C CYS A 19 -14.72 -7.51 -12.61
N TYR A 20 -13.52 -7.19 -13.12
CA TYR A 20 -13.32 -7.03 -14.56
C TYR A 20 -13.53 -8.33 -15.33
N LEU A 21 -13.03 -9.46 -14.82
CA LEU A 21 -13.19 -10.78 -15.46
C LEU A 21 -14.66 -11.23 -15.47
N ALA A 22 -15.38 -11.05 -14.36
CA ALA A 22 -16.81 -11.35 -14.30
C ALA A 22 -17.63 -10.50 -15.29
N LYS A 23 -17.31 -9.19 -15.40
CA LYS A 23 -17.91 -8.28 -16.40
C LYS A 23 -17.68 -8.76 -17.83
N GLU A 24 -16.52 -9.39 -18.12
CA GLU A 24 -16.18 -9.96 -19.43
C GLU A 24 -16.79 -11.36 -19.64
N GLY A 25 -17.61 -11.85 -18.71
CA GLY A 25 -18.37 -13.09 -18.84
C GLY A 25 -17.63 -14.35 -18.38
N TYR A 26 -16.51 -14.23 -17.67
CA TYR A 26 -15.89 -15.37 -17.01
C TYR A 26 -16.73 -15.83 -15.81
N ASN A 27 -16.67 -17.13 -15.51
CA ASN A 27 -17.14 -17.69 -14.25
C ASN A 27 -15.99 -17.63 -13.25
N VAL A 28 -16.04 -16.70 -12.32
CA VAL A 28 -14.92 -16.37 -11.43
C VAL A 28 -15.15 -16.95 -10.05
N THR A 29 -14.18 -17.73 -9.55
CA THR A 29 -14.12 -18.17 -8.15
C THR A 29 -12.84 -17.64 -7.50
N VAL A 30 -12.99 -16.93 -6.39
CA VAL A 30 -11.88 -16.40 -5.57
C VAL A 30 -11.66 -17.34 -4.39
N LEU A 31 -10.44 -17.85 -4.24
CA LEU A 31 -10.01 -18.74 -3.16
C LEU A 31 -9.19 -17.95 -2.14
N GLU A 32 -9.73 -17.77 -0.94
CA GLU A 32 -9.06 -17.07 0.16
C GLU A 32 -8.70 -18.05 1.29
N LYS A 33 -7.43 -18.07 1.69
CA LYS A 33 -6.97 -18.97 2.76
C LYS A 33 -7.48 -18.62 4.15
N ASN A 34 -7.79 -17.33 4.38
CA ASN A 34 -8.28 -16.84 5.66
C ASN A 34 -9.82 -16.92 5.74
N ASP A 35 -10.35 -16.67 6.93
CA ASP A 35 -11.78 -16.61 7.22
C ASP A 35 -12.46 -15.31 6.80
N THR A 36 -11.67 -14.33 6.34
CA THR A 36 -12.15 -13.01 5.92
C THR A 36 -11.46 -12.55 4.65
N LEU A 37 -12.20 -11.86 3.77
CA LEU A 37 -11.69 -11.27 2.54
C LEU A 37 -10.90 -9.98 2.82
N GLY A 38 -10.10 -9.53 1.84
CA GLY A 38 -9.45 -8.21 1.85
C GLY A 38 -7.92 -8.24 1.99
N GLY A 39 -7.32 -9.41 2.20
CA GLY A 39 -5.86 -9.54 2.31
C GLY A 39 -5.29 -8.64 3.42
N ARG A 40 -4.37 -7.71 3.06
CA ARG A 40 -3.77 -6.77 4.02
C ARG A 40 -4.73 -5.68 4.54
N ALA A 41 -5.89 -5.49 3.91
CA ALA A 41 -6.89 -4.49 4.31
C ALA A 41 -8.02 -5.07 5.17
N ARG A 42 -7.79 -6.23 5.81
CA ARG A 42 -8.73 -6.81 6.79
C ARG A 42 -8.83 -5.94 8.02
N GLN A 43 -9.89 -6.14 8.81
CA GLN A 43 -10.09 -5.48 10.09
C GLN A 43 -9.83 -6.39 11.28
N TYR A 44 -9.47 -5.77 12.40
CA TYR A 44 -9.43 -6.38 13.72
C TYR A 44 -10.44 -5.68 14.62
N LYS A 45 -11.33 -6.45 15.24
CA LYS A 45 -12.35 -5.94 16.18
C LYS A 45 -12.15 -6.57 17.54
N LYS A 46 -12.17 -5.74 18.59
CA LYS A 46 -12.07 -6.19 19.97
C LYS A 46 -12.74 -5.19 20.92
N ASP A 47 -13.64 -5.66 21.78
CA ASP A 47 -14.27 -4.90 22.86
C ASP A 47 -14.87 -3.55 22.40
N GLY A 48 -15.51 -3.54 21.21
CA GLY A 48 -16.08 -2.33 20.60
C GLY A 48 -15.10 -1.46 19.82
N PHE A 49 -13.80 -1.78 19.82
CA PHE A 49 -12.81 -1.14 18.99
C PHE A 49 -12.68 -1.80 17.62
N THR A 50 -12.43 -0.99 16.59
CA THR A 50 -12.23 -1.44 15.22
C THR A 50 -10.93 -0.84 14.67
N PHE A 51 -10.08 -1.69 14.08
CA PHE A 51 -8.80 -1.29 13.49
C PHE A 51 -8.66 -1.86 12.09
N ASP A 52 -8.23 -1.08 11.13
CA ASP A 52 -7.72 -1.59 9.88
C ASP A 52 -6.33 -2.23 10.11
N LEU A 53 -6.11 -3.43 9.59
CA LEU A 53 -4.87 -4.18 9.84
C LEU A 53 -3.68 -3.72 9.00
N GLY A 54 -3.88 -2.83 8.03
CA GLY A 54 -2.82 -2.39 7.14
C GLY A 54 -3.02 -0.97 6.61
N PRO A 55 -3.56 -0.78 5.40
CA PRO A 55 -3.70 0.55 4.83
C PRO A 55 -4.65 1.42 5.65
N SER A 56 -4.21 2.65 5.96
CA SER A 56 -4.98 3.64 6.71
C SER A 56 -5.13 4.96 5.95
N TRP A 57 -4.33 5.17 4.89
CA TRP A 57 -4.37 6.36 4.06
C TRP A 57 -5.19 6.12 2.80
N TYR A 58 -6.18 6.98 2.56
CA TYR A 58 -6.94 6.98 1.33
C TYR A 58 -6.51 8.19 0.49
N TRP A 59 -5.57 7.97 -0.40
CA TRP A 59 -5.10 8.93 -1.39
C TRP A 59 -5.53 8.54 -2.79
N MET A 60 -5.48 9.47 -3.75
CA MET A 60 -5.82 9.24 -5.15
C MET A 60 -7.28 8.77 -5.32
N PRO A 61 -8.28 9.53 -4.81
CA PRO A 61 -9.69 9.14 -4.87
C PRO A 61 -10.18 8.90 -6.30
N ASP A 62 -9.62 9.60 -7.28
CA ASP A 62 -9.92 9.46 -8.71
C ASP A 62 -9.63 8.05 -9.27
N VAL A 63 -8.66 7.32 -8.70
CA VAL A 63 -8.39 5.93 -9.09
C VAL A 63 -9.53 5.01 -8.64
N PHE A 64 -10.07 5.22 -7.45
CA PHE A 64 -11.24 4.47 -6.96
C PHE A 64 -12.50 4.85 -7.73
N GLU A 65 -12.71 6.14 -7.99
CA GLU A 65 -13.81 6.64 -8.82
C GLU A 65 -13.77 5.98 -10.20
N ARG A 66 -12.61 5.95 -10.84
CA ARG A 66 -12.42 5.30 -12.15
C ARG A 66 -12.72 3.81 -12.08
N PHE A 67 -12.27 3.11 -11.03
CA PHE A 67 -12.58 1.69 -10.85
C PHE A 67 -14.10 1.45 -10.81
N PHE A 68 -14.83 2.14 -9.95
CA PHE A 68 -16.29 1.96 -9.85
C PHE A 68 -17.02 2.44 -11.10
N ALA A 69 -16.56 3.53 -11.73
CA ALA A 69 -17.14 4.08 -12.97
C ALA A 69 -17.06 3.08 -14.14
N ASP A 70 -16.01 2.26 -14.21
CA ASP A 70 -15.89 1.19 -15.21
C ASP A 70 -17.05 0.17 -15.12
N PHE A 71 -17.76 0.12 -13.99
CA PHE A 71 -18.97 -0.71 -13.76
C PHE A 71 -20.28 0.08 -13.73
N GLY A 72 -20.25 1.38 -14.08
CA GLY A 72 -21.40 2.27 -14.00
C GLY A 72 -21.82 2.60 -12.56
N LYS A 73 -20.88 2.55 -11.63
CA LYS A 73 -21.04 2.82 -10.21
C LYS A 73 -20.12 3.97 -9.78
N LYS A 74 -20.28 4.41 -8.53
CA LYS A 74 -19.40 5.39 -7.87
C LYS A 74 -19.07 4.92 -6.45
N PRO A 75 -17.98 5.34 -5.83
CA PRO A 75 -17.62 4.97 -4.45
C PRO A 75 -18.75 5.20 -3.46
N SER A 76 -19.48 6.31 -3.58
CA SER A 76 -20.60 6.66 -2.70
C SER A 76 -21.83 5.73 -2.81
N ASP A 77 -21.87 4.81 -3.76
CA ASP A 77 -22.88 3.74 -3.80
C ASP A 77 -22.58 2.63 -2.78
N TYR A 78 -21.35 2.61 -2.22
CA TYR A 78 -20.85 1.55 -1.36
C TYR A 78 -20.35 2.04 0.00
N TYR A 79 -19.68 3.20 0.08
CA TYR A 79 -19.16 3.75 1.33
C TYR A 79 -19.17 5.28 1.32
N VAL A 80 -19.17 5.84 2.54
CA VAL A 80 -19.06 7.30 2.74
C VAL A 80 -17.57 7.64 2.86
N LEU A 81 -17.13 8.67 2.13
CA LEU A 81 -15.75 9.14 2.13
C LEU A 81 -15.70 10.55 2.71
N ASP A 82 -15.03 10.69 3.84
CA ASP A 82 -14.84 11.97 4.54
C ASP A 82 -13.46 12.55 4.22
N LYS A 83 -13.38 13.84 3.84
CA LYS A 83 -12.11 14.53 3.69
C LYS A 83 -11.60 14.95 5.06
N LEU A 84 -10.36 14.62 5.38
CA LEU A 84 -9.77 14.91 6.69
C LEU A 84 -9.28 16.34 6.77
N SER A 85 -9.57 17.01 7.90
CA SER A 85 -9.10 18.34 8.25
C SER A 85 -8.61 18.40 9.70
N PRO A 86 -7.28 18.54 9.95
CA PRO A 86 -6.21 18.52 8.96
C PRO A 86 -6.06 17.13 8.31
N GLY A 87 -5.46 17.08 7.13
CA GLY A 87 -5.12 15.82 6.46
C GLY A 87 -4.20 14.97 7.33
N TYR A 88 -3.21 15.59 7.95
CA TYR A 88 -2.31 14.96 8.93
C TYR A 88 -1.50 16.02 9.70
N GLU A 89 -0.82 15.57 10.77
CA GLU A 89 0.09 16.38 11.58
C GLU A 89 1.47 15.75 11.64
N VAL A 90 2.53 16.55 11.64
CA VAL A 90 3.91 16.09 11.72
C VAL A 90 4.61 16.74 12.91
N TYR A 91 5.11 15.94 13.84
CA TYR A 91 5.94 16.33 14.96
C TYR A 91 7.43 16.27 14.59
N PHE A 92 8.17 17.32 14.90
CA PHE A 92 9.63 17.45 14.67
C PHE A 92 10.44 17.54 15.96
N GLY A 93 9.78 17.52 17.10
CA GLY A 93 10.32 17.65 18.45
C GLY A 93 9.25 18.16 19.40
N GLU A 94 9.61 18.34 20.66
CA GLU A 94 8.73 18.92 21.66
C GLU A 94 8.26 20.32 21.23
N ASN A 95 6.96 20.58 21.36
CA ASN A 95 6.34 21.86 20.97
C ASN A 95 6.62 22.29 19.52
N SER A 96 6.94 21.36 18.65
CA SER A 96 7.27 21.63 17.25
C SER A 96 6.50 20.67 16.33
N SER A 97 5.29 21.08 15.93
CA SER A 97 4.50 20.35 14.94
C SER A 97 4.00 21.28 13.82
N LEU A 98 3.65 20.68 12.70
CA LEU A 98 2.98 21.33 11.58
C LEU A 98 1.77 20.49 11.16
N LYS A 99 0.62 21.16 11.01
CA LYS A 99 -0.62 20.55 10.52
C LYS A 99 -0.77 20.81 9.01
N ILE A 100 -0.98 19.75 8.25
CA ILE A 100 -1.22 19.85 6.80
C ILE A 100 -2.72 19.99 6.59
N SER A 101 -3.13 21.20 6.17
CA SER A 101 -4.52 21.52 5.90
C SER A 101 -5.07 20.75 4.71
N GLU A 102 -6.40 20.54 4.64
CA GLU A 102 -7.10 20.11 3.44
C GLU A 102 -7.16 21.20 2.35
N ASN A 103 -6.81 22.44 2.71
CA ASN A 103 -6.84 23.60 1.81
C ASN A 103 -5.42 23.95 1.37
N LEU A 104 -5.18 23.93 0.07
CA LEU A 104 -3.86 24.20 -0.53
C LEU A 104 -3.35 25.62 -0.25
N GLU A 105 -4.23 26.62 -0.18
CA GLU A 105 -3.83 28.00 0.14
C GLU A 105 -3.28 28.11 1.58
N ASP A 106 -3.83 27.37 2.53
CA ASP A 106 -3.34 27.36 3.89
C ASP A 106 -2.01 26.60 4.00
N ILE A 107 -1.81 25.58 3.17
CA ILE A 107 -0.50 24.91 3.04
C ILE A 107 0.55 25.90 2.50
N TYR A 108 0.22 26.72 1.50
CA TYR A 108 1.15 27.77 1.01
C TYR A 108 1.49 28.78 2.09
N LYS A 109 0.51 29.25 2.88
CA LYS A 109 0.76 30.16 4.00
C LYS A 109 1.65 29.54 5.07
N MET A 110 1.41 28.28 5.41
CA MET A 110 2.21 27.55 6.39
C MET A 110 3.67 27.40 5.90
N PHE A 111 3.89 27.05 4.64
CA PHE A 111 5.22 26.98 4.05
C PHE A 111 5.92 28.34 4.12
N GLU A 112 5.24 29.43 3.69
CA GLU A 112 5.80 30.78 3.71
C GLU A 112 6.16 31.26 5.13
N SER A 113 5.38 30.86 6.14
CA SER A 113 5.66 31.17 7.54
C SER A 113 6.86 30.43 8.11
N GLU A 114 7.09 29.17 7.67
CA GLU A 114 8.22 28.36 8.11
C GLU A 114 9.53 28.75 7.40
N GLU A 115 9.44 29.11 6.11
CA GLU A 115 10.60 29.57 5.30
C GLU A 115 10.13 30.59 4.27
N LYS A 116 10.60 31.83 4.39
CA LYS A 116 10.24 32.92 3.46
C LYS A 116 10.59 32.59 2.02
N GLY A 117 9.61 32.73 1.11
CA GLY A 117 9.73 32.44 -0.31
C GLY A 117 9.42 30.97 -0.67
N SER A 118 9.22 30.09 0.31
CA SER A 118 8.96 28.67 0.06
C SER A 118 7.59 28.41 -0.56
N ALA A 119 6.58 29.26 -0.34
CA ALA A 119 5.27 29.13 -0.97
C ALA A 119 5.35 29.17 -2.49
N LYS A 120 6.17 30.08 -3.06
CA LYS A 120 6.39 30.18 -4.50
C LYS A 120 7.06 28.89 -5.06
N HIS A 121 8.03 28.36 -4.31
CA HIS A 121 8.73 27.14 -4.72
C HIS A 121 7.82 25.92 -4.62
N LEU A 122 7.00 25.82 -3.57
CA LEU A 122 6.00 24.78 -3.42
C LEU A 122 5.00 24.80 -4.57
N LYS A 123 4.50 25.99 -4.96
CA LYS A 123 3.56 26.12 -6.07
C LYS A 123 4.15 25.57 -7.37
N SER A 124 5.37 26.00 -7.74
CA SER A 124 6.07 25.49 -8.94
C SER A 124 6.32 23.98 -8.87
N PHE A 125 6.67 23.47 -7.69
CA PHE A 125 6.87 22.04 -7.47
C PHE A 125 5.57 21.25 -7.66
N LEU A 126 4.45 21.75 -7.11
CA LEU A 126 3.12 21.11 -7.25
C LEU A 126 2.56 21.22 -8.65
N ASP A 127 2.80 22.29 -9.39
CA ASP A 127 2.45 22.41 -10.82
C ASP A 127 3.14 21.32 -11.65
N SER A 128 4.44 21.09 -11.38
CA SER A 128 5.18 19.97 -11.99
C SER A 128 4.65 18.61 -11.53
N ALA A 129 4.33 18.46 -10.26
CA ALA A 129 3.80 17.24 -9.67
C ALA A 129 2.41 16.89 -10.26
N LYS A 130 1.54 17.87 -10.45
CA LYS A 130 0.24 17.70 -11.13
C LYS A 130 0.41 17.20 -12.55
N ALA A 131 1.27 17.84 -13.32
CA ALA A 131 1.53 17.42 -14.70
C ALA A 131 2.11 16.00 -14.78
N ASN A 132 2.97 15.60 -13.82
CA ASN A 132 3.48 14.25 -13.73
C ASN A 132 2.39 13.25 -13.28
N TYR A 133 1.48 13.67 -12.39
CA TYR A 133 0.33 12.86 -11.98
C TYR A 133 -0.57 12.52 -13.17
N GLU A 134 -0.91 13.53 -13.98
CA GLU A 134 -1.72 13.35 -15.18
C GLU A 134 -1.06 12.38 -16.17
N ILE A 135 0.25 12.45 -16.34
CA ILE A 135 0.98 11.52 -17.20
C ILE A 135 1.05 10.13 -16.59
N ALA A 136 1.45 10.04 -15.32
CA ALA A 136 1.67 8.76 -14.64
C ALA A 136 0.35 8.00 -14.46
N VAL A 137 -0.62 8.61 -13.78
CA VAL A 137 -1.83 7.94 -13.28
C VAL A 137 -2.90 7.78 -14.34
N LEU A 138 -2.98 8.71 -15.31
CA LEU A 138 -4.00 8.61 -16.37
C LEU A 138 -3.57 7.75 -17.56
N ASP A 139 -2.25 7.50 -17.74
CA ASP A 139 -1.74 6.80 -18.93
C ASP A 139 -0.75 5.68 -18.59
N ILE A 140 0.41 6.01 -18.00
CA ILE A 140 1.54 5.07 -17.90
C ILE A 140 1.23 3.87 -16.99
N VAL A 141 0.63 4.11 -15.81
CA VAL A 141 0.43 3.05 -14.80
C VAL A 141 -0.54 1.96 -15.22
N TYR A 142 -1.33 2.19 -16.29
CA TYR A 142 -2.23 1.18 -16.88
C TYR A 142 -1.57 0.33 -17.97
N LYS A 143 -0.26 0.50 -18.21
CA LYS A 143 0.47 -0.33 -19.17
C LYS A 143 0.94 -1.65 -18.52
N PRO A 144 0.93 -2.75 -19.26
CA PRO A 144 1.24 -4.08 -18.70
C PRO A 144 2.73 -4.32 -18.41
N GLY A 145 3.60 -3.37 -18.71
CA GLY A 145 5.05 -3.50 -18.44
C GLY A 145 5.73 -4.58 -19.28
N ILE A 146 5.32 -4.76 -20.53
CA ILE A 146 5.90 -5.78 -21.44
C ILE A 146 7.12 -5.23 -22.19
N SER A 147 7.11 -3.93 -22.50
CA SER A 147 8.15 -3.31 -23.32
C SER A 147 8.54 -1.92 -22.79
N PRO A 148 9.85 -1.55 -22.87
CA PRO A 148 10.26 -0.19 -22.57
C PRO A 148 9.60 0.86 -23.47
N LEU A 149 9.15 0.49 -24.66
CA LEU A 149 8.44 1.39 -25.57
C LEU A 149 7.11 1.90 -25.01
N GLU A 150 6.52 1.18 -24.07
CA GLU A 150 5.29 1.62 -23.37
C GLU A 150 5.49 2.93 -22.59
N LEU A 151 6.73 3.21 -22.19
CA LEU A 151 7.09 4.44 -21.46
C LEU A 151 7.44 5.60 -22.40
N VAL A 152 7.62 5.35 -23.70
CA VAL A 152 8.04 6.37 -24.67
C VAL A 152 6.81 7.04 -25.25
N THR A 153 6.46 8.20 -24.71
CA THR A 153 5.44 9.10 -25.25
C THR A 153 6.03 10.50 -25.38
N THR A 154 5.41 11.36 -26.17
CA THR A 154 5.84 12.77 -26.27
C THR A 154 5.88 13.46 -24.90
N LYS A 155 4.95 13.10 -24.01
CA LYS A 155 4.84 13.64 -22.65
C LYS A 155 5.98 13.15 -21.74
N THR A 156 6.35 11.86 -21.82
CA THR A 156 7.43 11.29 -20.98
C THR A 156 8.80 11.72 -21.48
N VAL A 157 8.99 11.85 -22.79
CA VAL A 157 10.25 12.38 -23.37
C VAL A 157 10.51 13.80 -22.88
N ALA A 158 9.48 14.65 -22.79
CA ALA A 158 9.60 16.00 -22.23
C ALA A 158 9.98 16.02 -20.73
N ARG A 159 9.86 14.91 -20.02
CA ARG A 159 10.18 14.74 -18.60
C ARG A 159 11.39 13.84 -18.34
N VAL A 160 12.12 13.47 -19.38
CA VAL A 160 13.23 12.49 -19.31
C VAL A 160 14.27 12.83 -18.24
N THR A 161 14.59 14.10 -18.03
CA THR A 161 15.56 14.56 -17.02
C THR A 161 15.11 14.21 -15.58
N GLN A 162 13.81 14.14 -15.33
CA GLN A 162 13.25 13.81 -14.01
C GLN A 162 13.39 12.31 -13.66
N PHE A 163 13.58 11.44 -14.65
CA PHE A 163 13.89 10.02 -14.41
C PHE A 163 15.33 9.81 -13.99
N PHE A 164 16.24 10.72 -14.34
CA PHE A 164 17.68 10.66 -13.99
C PHE A 164 18.04 11.58 -12.81
N SER A 165 17.10 12.36 -12.29
CA SER A 165 17.20 13.08 -11.03
C SER A 165 16.44 12.32 -9.95
N ASN A 166 16.52 12.73 -8.68
CA ASN A 166 15.75 12.13 -7.59
C ASN A 166 14.99 13.18 -6.77
N ILE A 167 14.02 12.72 -5.98
CA ILE A 167 13.16 13.57 -5.14
C ILE A 167 13.97 14.44 -4.21
N ARG A 168 14.98 13.88 -3.53
CA ARG A 168 15.85 14.63 -2.60
C ARG A 168 16.51 15.83 -3.26
N LYS A 169 17.10 15.63 -4.43
CA LYS A 169 17.74 16.72 -5.17
C LYS A 169 16.74 17.79 -5.59
N GLU A 170 15.57 17.38 -6.04
CA GLU A 170 14.55 18.31 -6.52
C GLU A 170 13.97 19.15 -5.37
N VAL A 171 13.64 18.54 -4.22
CA VAL A 171 13.13 19.23 -3.05
C VAL A 171 14.18 20.20 -2.48
N ARG A 172 15.39 19.73 -2.22
CA ARG A 172 16.46 20.52 -1.56
C ARG A 172 17.10 21.59 -2.45
N LYS A 173 16.74 21.64 -3.72
CA LYS A 173 17.18 22.71 -4.63
C LYS A 173 16.70 24.08 -4.20
N ASN A 174 15.47 24.18 -3.69
CA ASN A 174 14.81 25.43 -3.41
C ASN A 174 14.29 25.56 -1.96
N ILE A 175 14.25 24.49 -1.20
CA ILE A 175 13.79 24.43 0.20
C ILE A 175 14.96 24.08 1.10
N LYS A 176 15.13 24.83 2.19
CA LYS A 176 16.22 24.68 3.17
C LYS A 176 15.73 24.25 4.54
N SER A 177 14.50 24.61 4.91
CA SER A 177 13.89 24.18 6.19
C SER A 177 13.86 22.65 6.25
N SER A 178 14.46 22.09 7.29
CA SER A 178 14.50 20.63 7.50
C SER A 178 13.09 20.05 7.69
N LYS A 179 12.17 20.82 8.26
CA LYS A 179 10.77 20.41 8.45
C LYS A 179 10.05 20.30 7.10
N LEU A 180 10.15 21.34 6.25
CA LEU A 180 9.52 21.34 4.94
C LEU A 180 10.13 20.28 4.01
N ILE A 181 11.44 20.05 4.10
CA ILE A 181 12.11 18.96 3.36
C ILE A 181 11.50 17.61 3.78
N LYS A 182 11.38 17.30 5.07
CA LYS A 182 10.79 16.04 5.55
C LYS A 182 9.35 15.88 5.09
N ILE A 183 8.54 16.94 5.10
CA ILE A 183 7.16 16.92 4.58
C ILE A 183 7.12 16.61 3.09
N LEU A 184 8.00 17.20 2.28
CA LEU A 184 8.02 16.98 0.83
C LEU A 184 8.67 15.64 0.43
N GLU A 185 9.61 15.12 1.22
CA GLU A 185 10.23 13.82 0.99
C GLU A 185 9.35 12.65 1.52
N PHE A 186 8.43 12.89 2.46
CA PHE A 186 7.59 11.87 3.08
C PHE A 186 6.70 11.08 2.11
N PRO A 187 5.95 11.69 1.15
CA PRO A 187 4.99 10.96 0.34
C PRO A 187 5.61 9.85 -0.51
N VAL A 188 6.89 9.96 -0.88
CA VAL A 188 7.56 8.92 -1.67
C VAL A 188 7.94 7.69 -0.87
N LEU A 189 7.87 7.73 0.47
CA LEU A 189 8.10 6.56 1.31
C LEU A 189 7.04 5.48 1.08
N PHE A 190 5.83 5.86 0.69
CA PHE A 190 4.78 4.93 0.28
C PHE A 190 5.14 4.11 -0.97
N LEU A 191 6.12 4.56 -1.75
CA LEU A 191 6.69 3.79 -2.87
C LEU A 191 7.72 2.74 -2.41
N GLY A 192 8.01 2.71 -1.11
CA GLY A 192 8.90 1.76 -0.49
C GLY A 192 10.38 1.97 -0.80
N ALA A 193 10.81 3.20 -1.10
CA ALA A 193 12.20 3.54 -1.42
C ALA A 193 12.62 4.86 -0.76
N LYS A 194 13.95 5.05 -0.61
CA LYS A 194 14.51 6.31 -0.09
C LYS A 194 14.29 7.46 -1.08
N PRO A 195 14.07 8.71 -0.61
CA PRO A 195 13.97 9.88 -1.50
C PRO A 195 15.19 10.09 -2.41
N SER A 196 16.38 9.68 -1.97
CA SER A 196 17.62 9.70 -2.75
C SER A 196 17.64 8.68 -3.90
N ASN A 197 16.85 7.61 -3.82
CA ASN A 197 16.81 6.51 -4.79
C ASN A 197 15.51 6.51 -5.62
N THR A 198 14.58 7.41 -5.31
CA THR A 198 13.32 7.56 -6.04
C THR A 198 13.46 8.64 -7.10
N PRO A 199 13.18 8.35 -8.39
CA PRO A 199 13.24 9.36 -9.45
C PRO A 199 12.37 10.59 -9.16
N ALA A 200 12.83 11.77 -9.55
CA ALA A 200 12.11 13.03 -9.33
C ALA A 200 10.72 13.06 -9.99
N PHE A 201 10.50 12.27 -11.03
CA PHE A 201 9.21 12.08 -11.67
C PHE A 201 8.12 11.64 -10.68
N TYR A 202 8.48 10.93 -9.61
CA TYR A 202 7.54 10.48 -8.57
C TYR A 202 7.08 11.60 -7.62
N ASN A 203 7.45 12.86 -7.88
CA ASN A 203 6.87 14.02 -7.17
C ASN A 203 5.34 14.09 -7.32
N PHE A 204 4.76 13.35 -8.26
CA PHE A 204 3.31 13.22 -8.40
C PHE A 204 2.63 12.71 -7.11
N MET A 205 3.36 12.01 -6.23
CA MET A 205 2.85 11.65 -4.90
C MET A 205 2.54 12.87 -4.03
N ASN A 206 3.30 13.97 -4.19
CA ASN A 206 3.01 15.21 -3.49
C ASN A 206 1.76 15.91 -4.02
N TYR A 207 1.41 15.72 -5.30
CA TYR A 207 0.13 16.17 -5.81
C TYR A 207 -1.02 15.28 -5.31
N ALA A 208 -0.82 13.96 -5.21
CA ALA A 208 -1.79 13.06 -4.60
C ALA A 208 -2.09 13.45 -3.14
N ASP A 209 -1.07 13.88 -2.39
CA ASP A 209 -1.17 14.37 -1.02
C ASP A 209 -1.85 15.77 -0.96
N PHE A 210 -1.17 16.81 -1.42
CA PHE A 210 -1.60 18.20 -1.24
C PHE A 210 -2.71 18.63 -2.20
N GLY A 211 -2.67 18.12 -3.44
CA GLY A 211 -3.63 18.52 -4.48
C GLY A 211 -4.96 17.79 -4.40
N LEU A 212 -4.95 16.50 -4.09
CA LEU A 212 -6.15 15.67 -3.98
C LEU A 212 -6.62 15.49 -2.54
N GLY A 213 -5.71 15.69 -1.57
CA GLY A 213 -5.99 15.63 -0.13
C GLY A 213 -6.03 14.21 0.42
N THR A 214 -6.15 14.14 1.74
CA THR A 214 -6.23 12.90 2.51
C THR A 214 -7.68 12.65 2.93
N TRP A 215 -8.13 11.41 2.77
CA TRP A 215 -9.51 11.02 2.98
C TRP A 215 -9.59 9.81 3.92
N HIS A 216 -10.76 9.60 4.50
CA HIS A 216 -11.07 8.44 5.33
C HIS A 216 -12.42 7.84 4.95
N PRO A 217 -12.47 6.55 4.57
CA PRO A 217 -13.75 5.84 4.42
C PRO A 217 -14.35 5.61 5.81
N ARG A 218 -15.55 6.10 6.07
CA ARG A 218 -16.22 5.94 7.36
C ARG A 218 -16.43 4.45 7.67
N GLY A 219 -15.96 3.98 8.80
CA GLY A 219 -15.88 2.56 9.15
C GLY A 219 -14.54 1.90 8.77
N GLY A 220 -13.56 2.69 8.25
CA GLY A 220 -12.20 2.25 7.91
C GLY A 220 -12.01 1.83 6.45
N MET A 221 -10.77 1.54 6.10
CA MET A 221 -10.40 1.10 4.73
C MET A 221 -11.05 -0.22 4.32
N TYR A 222 -11.49 -1.02 5.30
CA TYR A 222 -12.21 -2.26 5.03
C TYR A 222 -13.56 -2.03 4.32
N GLN A 223 -14.17 -0.85 4.48
CA GLN A 223 -15.40 -0.48 3.77
C GLN A 223 -15.21 -0.46 2.25
N VAL A 224 -13.99 -0.13 1.79
CA VAL A 224 -13.64 -0.23 0.37
C VAL A 224 -13.63 -1.70 -0.09
N ILE A 225 -13.09 -2.61 0.75
CA ILE A 225 -13.13 -4.06 0.50
C ILE A 225 -14.58 -4.55 0.42
N GLU A 226 -15.42 -4.20 1.40
CA GLU A 226 -16.84 -4.58 1.40
C GLU A 226 -17.58 -4.07 0.17
N GLY A 227 -17.31 -2.83 -0.24
CA GLY A 227 -17.84 -2.25 -1.48
C GLY A 227 -17.42 -3.03 -2.74
N MET A 228 -16.14 -3.40 -2.82
CA MET A 228 -15.63 -4.21 -3.95
C MET A 228 -16.18 -5.64 -3.94
N VAL A 229 -16.32 -6.26 -2.78
CA VAL A 229 -16.93 -7.60 -2.64
C VAL A 229 -18.41 -7.55 -3.05
N SER A 230 -19.15 -6.53 -2.61
CA SER A 230 -20.55 -6.31 -3.00
C SER A 230 -20.69 -6.17 -4.52
N LEU A 231 -19.83 -5.36 -5.15
CA LEU A 231 -19.77 -5.22 -6.61
C LEU A 231 -19.46 -6.57 -7.28
N ALA A 232 -18.41 -7.27 -6.84
CA ALA A 232 -17.99 -8.55 -7.40
C ALA A 232 -19.10 -9.60 -7.30
N THR A 233 -19.77 -9.68 -6.14
CA THR A 233 -20.91 -10.59 -5.93
C THR A 233 -22.07 -10.26 -6.87
N SER A 234 -22.37 -8.98 -7.07
CA SER A 234 -23.42 -8.54 -8.02
C SER A 234 -23.11 -8.90 -9.47
N LEU A 235 -21.84 -9.09 -9.81
CA LEU A 235 -21.35 -9.56 -11.11
C LEU A 235 -21.29 -11.10 -11.23
N GLY A 236 -21.61 -11.82 -10.15
CA GLY A 236 -21.63 -13.28 -10.12
C GLY A 236 -20.29 -13.93 -9.74
N VAL A 237 -19.40 -13.21 -9.06
CA VAL A 237 -18.17 -13.79 -8.49
C VAL A 237 -18.50 -14.64 -7.29
N ASN A 238 -17.92 -15.84 -7.22
CA ASN A 238 -17.98 -16.73 -6.06
C ASN A 238 -16.76 -16.55 -5.18
N PHE A 239 -16.95 -16.63 -3.85
CA PHE A 239 -15.88 -16.53 -2.87
C PHE A 239 -15.87 -17.79 -1.99
N GLU A 240 -14.70 -18.42 -1.89
CA GLU A 240 -14.45 -19.56 -1.00
C GLU A 240 -13.43 -19.13 0.06
N LEU A 241 -13.87 -19.04 1.31
CA LEU A 241 -13.04 -18.73 2.47
C LEU A 241 -12.44 -20.02 3.05
N ASN A 242 -11.36 -19.89 3.83
CA ASN A 242 -10.60 -21.03 4.37
C ASN A 242 -10.13 -21.99 3.27
N ALA A 243 -9.95 -21.50 2.05
CA ALA A 243 -9.53 -22.24 0.87
C ALA A 243 -8.03 -22.01 0.60
N ASN A 244 -7.18 -22.76 1.29
CA ASN A 244 -5.74 -22.65 1.15
C ASN A 244 -5.27 -23.41 -0.09
N VAL A 245 -4.74 -22.68 -1.08
CA VAL A 245 -4.12 -23.29 -2.27
C VAL A 245 -2.72 -23.76 -1.91
N GLU A 246 -2.47 -25.06 -2.06
CA GLU A 246 -1.24 -25.73 -1.66
C GLU A 246 -0.33 -26.05 -2.87
N LYS A 247 -0.92 -26.25 -4.05
CA LYS A 247 -0.17 -26.51 -5.28
C LYS A 247 -0.97 -26.07 -6.52
N ILE A 248 -0.25 -25.58 -7.54
CA ILE A 248 -0.76 -25.34 -8.89
C ILE A 248 -0.35 -26.55 -9.74
N LEU A 249 -1.33 -27.27 -10.24
CA LEU A 249 -1.12 -28.47 -11.03
C LEU A 249 -0.98 -28.12 -12.52
N THR A 250 -0.08 -28.80 -13.20
CA THR A 250 0.17 -28.59 -14.65
C THR A 250 0.13 -29.92 -15.42
N ASP A 251 -0.24 -29.83 -16.68
CA ASP A 251 -0.14 -30.96 -17.61
C ASP A 251 1.28 -31.09 -18.24
N LYS A 252 1.51 -32.13 -19.04
CA LYS A 252 2.79 -32.36 -19.73
C LYS A 252 3.18 -31.22 -20.71
N LYS A 253 2.23 -30.40 -21.14
CA LYS A 253 2.45 -29.24 -22.00
C LYS A 253 2.63 -27.94 -21.20
N ARG A 254 2.76 -28.05 -19.88
CA ARG A 254 2.89 -26.91 -18.94
C ARG A 254 1.66 -25.99 -18.94
N ASN A 255 0.47 -26.50 -19.25
CA ASN A 255 -0.76 -25.76 -19.03
C ASN A 255 -1.22 -25.98 -17.59
N VAL A 256 -1.82 -24.96 -16.97
CA VAL A 256 -2.56 -25.16 -15.72
C VAL A 256 -3.64 -26.23 -15.97
N SER A 257 -3.71 -27.23 -15.09
CA SER A 257 -4.70 -28.31 -15.14
C SER A 257 -5.56 -28.43 -13.88
N GLY A 258 -5.16 -27.75 -12.79
CA GLY A 258 -5.92 -27.74 -11.55
C GLY A 258 -5.18 -27.04 -10.40
N LEU A 259 -5.86 -27.00 -9.26
CA LEU A 259 -5.33 -26.53 -8.00
C LEU A 259 -5.53 -27.59 -6.92
N LEU A 260 -4.54 -27.78 -6.06
CA LEU A 260 -4.69 -28.54 -4.81
C LEU A 260 -5.10 -27.54 -3.72
N VAL A 261 -6.30 -27.69 -3.18
CA VAL A 261 -6.89 -26.80 -2.18
C VAL A 261 -7.33 -27.63 -0.97
N ASN A 262 -6.74 -27.41 0.19
CA ASN A 262 -7.02 -28.16 1.43
C ASN A 262 -7.01 -29.69 1.19
N GLY A 263 -5.98 -30.19 0.47
CA GLY A 263 -5.82 -31.60 0.15
C GLY A 263 -6.76 -32.14 -0.95
N LYS A 264 -7.61 -31.31 -1.58
CA LYS A 264 -8.53 -31.70 -2.65
C LYS A 264 -8.14 -31.03 -3.96
N THR A 265 -8.20 -31.79 -5.05
CA THR A 265 -7.95 -31.26 -6.39
C THR A 265 -9.21 -30.59 -6.94
N ILE A 266 -9.06 -29.36 -7.42
CA ILE A 266 -10.07 -28.60 -8.18
C ILE A 266 -9.54 -28.49 -9.60
N GLU A 267 -10.32 -28.95 -10.58
CA GLU A 267 -9.97 -28.80 -12.00
C GLU A 267 -10.14 -27.34 -12.42
N THR A 268 -9.13 -26.80 -13.08
CA THR A 268 -9.17 -25.47 -13.68
C THR A 268 -8.11 -25.35 -14.77
N THR A 269 -8.39 -24.54 -15.76
CA THR A 269 -7.47 -24.31 -16.90
C THR A 269 -6.92 -22.90 -16.96
N LEU A 270 -7.34 -22.03 -16.05
CA LEU A 270 -6.90 -20.64 -16.00
C LEU A 270 -6.83 -20.16 -14.52
N VAL A 271 -5.67 -19.67 -14.13
CA VAL A 271 -5.40 -19.19 -12.77
C VAL A 271 -4.82 -17.78 -12.81
N LEU A 272 -5.36 -16.90 -11.96
CA LEU A 272 -4.78 -15.62 -11.63
C LEU A 272 -4.40 -15.61 -10.14
N SER A 273 -3.14 -15.36 -9.82
CA SER A 273 -2.73 -15.20 -8.43
C SER A 273 -2.62 -13.74 -8.02
N GLY A 274 -3.38 -13.34 -6.99
CA GLY A 274 -3.23 -12.11 -6.24
C GLY A 274 -2.56 -12.32 -4.88
N ALA A 275 -2.08 -13.54 -4.60
CA ALA A 275 -1.21 -13.84 -3.47
C ALA A 275 0.21 -13.29 -3.71
N ASP A 276 1.10 -13.38 -2.70
CA ASP A 276 2.50 -12.97 -2.89
C ASP A 276 3.12 -13.74 -4.07
N TYR A 277 3.82 -13.04 -4.95
CA TYR A 277 4.34 -13.61 -6.19
C TYR A 277 5.35 -14.71 -5.92
N HIS A 278 6.32 -14.46 -5.01
CA HIS A 278 7.30 -15.46 -4.62
C HIS A 278 6.60 -16.72 -4.06
N HIS A 279 5.66 -16.53 -3.13
CA HIS A 279 4.88 -17.64 -2.60
C HIS A 279 4.12 -18.40 -3.71
N THR A 280 3.49 -17.69 -4.65
CA THR A 280 2.78 -18.36 -5.75
C THR A 280 3.71 -19.22 -6.58
N GLU A 281 4.95 -18.79 -6.82
CA GLU A 281 5.94 -19.61 -7.51
C GLU A 281 6.34 -20.85 -6.71
N THR A 282 6.31 -20.79 -5.37
CA THR A 282 6.57 -21.99 -4.54
C THR A 282 5.46 -23.02 -4.60
N LEU A 283 4.27 -22.67 -5.09
CA LEU A 283 3.17 -23.61 -5.37
C LEU A 283 3.39 -24.42 -6.66
N LEU A 284 4.41 -24.10 -7.45
CA LEU A 284 4.82 -24.80 -8.66
C LEU A 284 6.02 -25.72 -8.37
N ASP A 285 6.16 -26.75 -9.20
CA ASP A 285 7.39 -27.53 -9.27
C ASP A 285 8.57 -26.61 -9.64
N GLU A 286 9.77 -26.88 -9.13
CA GLU A 286 10.91 -25.95 -9.17
C GLU A 286 11.31 -25.54 -10.60
N ASP A 287 11.27 -26.46 -11.56
CA ASP A 287 11.61 -26.20 -12.97
C ASP A 287 10.57 -25.32 -13.70
N LEU A 288 9.38 -25.17 -13.12
CA LEU A 288 8.30 -24.33 -13.62
C LEU A 288 8.28 -22.92 -13.03
N ARG A 289 9.15 -22.64 -12.04
CA ARG A 289 9.29 -21.28 -11.48
C ARG A 289 10.02 -20.38 -12.45
N GLN A 290 9.49 -19.18 -12.64
CA GLN A 290 10.04 -18.19 -13.57
C GLN A 290 11.25 -17.47 -13.00
N TYR A 291 11.24 -17.19 -11.69
CA TYR A 291 12.28 -16.46 -10.99
C TYR A 291 12.91 -17.36 -9.92
N SER A 292 14.26 -17.40 -9.90
CA SER A 292 15.03 -18.17 -8.91
C SER A 292 15.06 -17.44 -7.53
N GLU A 293 15.38 -18.16 -6.47
CA GLU A 293 15.65 -17.57 -5.15
C GLU A 293 16.71 -16.47 -5.24
N LYS A 294 17.78 -16.67 -6.02
CA LYS A 294 18.82 -15.67 -6.28
C LYS A 294 18.28 -14.39 -6.92
N TYR A 295 17.25 -14.48 -7.75
CA TYR A 295 16.58 -13.30 -8.31
C TYR A 295 15.88 -12.50 -7.22
N TRP A 296 15.09 -13.18 -6.38
CA TRP A 296 14.34 -12.55 -5.28
C TRP A 296 15.25 -11.95 -4.22
N ASP A 297 16.35 -12.62 -3.88
CA ASP A 297 17.34 -12.13 -2.92
C ASP A 297 18.04 -10.86 -3.34
N LYS A 298 18.23 -10.66 -4.65
CA LYS A 298 18.84 -9.45 -5.21
C LYS A 298 17.91 -8.26 -5.29
N LYS A 299 16.60 -8.46 -5.07
CA LYS A 299 15.63 -7.38 -5.16
C LYS A 299 15.57 -6.56 -3.87
N THR A 300 15.44 -5.24 -4.04
CA THR A 300 15.15 -4.34 -2.93
C THR A 300 13.65 -4.40 -2.64
N PHE A 301 13.30 -4.89 -1.47
CA PHE A 301 11.91 -4.88 -0.99
C PHE A 301 11.62 -3.59 -0.24
N ALA A 302 10.39 -3.15 -0.31
CA ALA A 302 9.85 -2.12 0.54
C ALA A 302 9.85 -2.59 2.01
N PRO A 303 9.76 -1.69 2.99
CA PRO A 303 9.83 -2.05 4.39
C PRO A 303 8.82 -3.11 4.81
N SER A 304 9.17 -3.86 5.84
CA SER A 304 8.23 -4.46 6.78
C SER A 304 7.76 -3.41 7.76
N SER A 305 6.97 -3.80 8.75
CA SER A 305 6.51 -2.88 9.79
C SER A 305 6.33 -3.61 11.11
N LEU A 306 6.57 -2.89 12.22
CA LEU A 306 5.99 -3.23 13.51
C LEU A 306 4.75 -2.40 13.70
N LEU A 307 3.62 -3.06 13.88
CA LEU A 307 2.31 -2.44 14.06
C LEU A 307 1.80 -2.73 15.48
N PHE A 308 1.14 -1.73 16.07
CA PHE A 308 0.39 -1.91 17.30
C PHE A 308 -1.04 -1.39 17.13
N TYR A 309 -1.98 -2.20 17.58
CA TYR A 309 -3.41 -1.86 17.69
C TYR A 309 -3.70 -1.71 19.18
N VAL A 310 -4.04 -0.51 19.62
CA VAL A 310 -4.13 -0.14 21.04
C VAL A 310 -5.47 0.48 21.34
N GLY A 311 -6.19 -0.10 22.32
CA GLY A 311 -7.37 0.52 22.88
C GLY A 311 -6.98 1.40 24.08
N PHE A 312 -7.41 2.68 24.08
CA PHE A 312 -7.20 3.60 25.19
C PHE A 312 -8.51 3.89 25.89
N ASP A 313 -8.47 3.97 27.23
CA ASP A 313 -9.61 4.30 28.11
C ASP A 313 -9.78 5.82 28.28
N LYS A 314 -9.35 6.58 27.31
CA LYS A 314 -9.50 8.04 27.25
C LYS A 314 -9.41 8.51 25.81
N LYS A 315 -9.86 9.75 25.55
CA LYS A 315 -9.55 10.45 24.30
C LYS A 315 -8.09 10.88 24.28
N ILE A 316 -7.48 10.78 23.10
CA ILE A 316 -6.13 11.29 22.84
C ILE A 316 -6.23 12.77 22.46
N GLU A 317 -5.40 13.58 23.09
CA GLU A 317 -5.27 15.02 22.83
C GLU A 317 -3.97 15.30 22.06
N ASN A 318 -3.81 16.51 21.57
CA ASN A 318 -2.58 16.97 20.91
C ASN A 318 -2.07 16.02 19.81
N ALA A 319 -3.00 15.44 19.06
CA ALA A 319 -2.73 14.62 17.89
C ALA A 319 -3.85 14.82 16.87
N SER A 320 -3.63 14.36 15.66
CA SER A 320 -4.62 14.37 14.59
C SER A 320 -4.93 12.94 14.14
N HIS A 321 -5.97 12.74 13.32
CA HIS A 321 -6.33 11.41 12.77
C HIS A 321 -5.10 10.67 12.26
N HIS A 322 -4.28 11.34 11.46
CA HIS A 322 -2.95 10.87 11.06
C HIS A 322 -1.89 11.76 11.70
N THR A 323 -0.95 11.17 12.42
CA THR A 323 0.14 11.89 13.07
C THR A 323 1.47 11.21 12.80
N LEU A 324 2.44 11.94 12.28
CA LEU A 324 3.78 11.48 11.94
C LEU A 324 4.79 12.04 12.94
N PHE A 325 5.73 11.22 13.38
CA PHE A 325 6.77 11.61 14.32
C PHE A 325 8.13 11.54 13.62
N PHE A 326 8.60 12.71 13.17
CA PHE A 326 9.86 12.93 12.44
C PHE A 326 10.88 13.69 13.30
N ASP A 327 10.84 13.45 14.61
CA ASP A 327 11.68 14.05 15.63
C ASP A 327 13.09 13.48 15.70
N THR A 328 13.38 12.43 14.94
CA THR A 328 14.72 11.80 14.85
C THR A 328 15.32 11.91 13.45
N ASP A 329 16.52 11.34 13.27
CA ASP A 329 17.22 11.37 11.98
C ASP A 329 16.53 10.46 10.97
N PHE A 330 16.01 11.08 9.92
CA PHE A 330 15.30 10.43 8.84
C PHE A 330 16.22 9.55 7.98
N ASP A 331 17.45 10.02 7.73
CA ASP A 331 18.41 9.32 6.88
C ASP A 331 18.98 8.09 7.58
N LEU A 332 19.25 8.19 8.88
CA LEU A 332 19.70 7.06 9.70
C LEU A 332 18.67 5.93 9.71
N HIS A 333 17.39 6.25 9.94
CA HIS A 333 16.34 5.22 9.92
C HIS A 333 16.20 4.57 8.53
N ALA A 334 16.29 5.36 7.46
CA ALA A 334 16.27 4.82 6.11
C ALA A 334 17.50 3.91 5.80
N GLU A 335 18.68 4.27 6.31
CA GLU A 335 19.88 3.42 6.22
C GLU A 335 19.67 2.08 6.96
N GLU A 336 19.11 2.12 8.18
CA GLU A 336 18.84 0.93 8.99
C GLU A 336 17.77 -0.01 8.38
N ILE A 337 16.97 0.48 7.42
CA ILE A 337 16.02 -0.33 6.65
C ILE A 337 16.69 -0.93 5.40
N TYR A 338 17.40 -0.11 4.62
CA TYR A 338 17.77 -0.46 3.24
C TYR A 338 19.23 -0.85 3.06
N ASP A 339 20.15 -0.20 3.77
CA ASP A 339 21.61 -0.36 3.55
C ASP A 339 22.25 -1.26 4.61
N ASN A 340 21.80 -1.15 5.85
CA ASN A 340 22.29 -1.93 6.99
C ASN A 340 21.12 -2.47 7.81
N PRO A 341 20.40 -3.50 7.31
CA PRO A 341 19.17 -3.99 7.88
C PRO A 341 19.29 -4.38 9.35
N LYS A 342 18.60 -3.64 10.23
CA LYS A 342 18.51 -3.92 11.67
C LYS A 342 17.29 -3.25 12.27
N TRP A 343 17.02 -3.52 13.54
CA TRP A 343 16.03 -2.76 14.31
C TRP A 343 16.50 -1.31 14.45
N PRO A 344 15.61 -0.31 14.17
CA PRO A 344 16.01 1.09 14.13
C PRO A 344 16.42 1.60 15.51
N THR A 345 17.56 2.26 15.58
CA THR A 345 18.11 2.81 16.84
C THR A 345 17.14 3.83 17.47
N ASN A 346 16.68 4.77 16.65
CA ASN A 346 15.68 5.79 17.01
C ASN A 346 14.61 5.84 15.92
N PRO A 347 13.54 5.02 16.01
CA PRO A 347 12.59 4.91 14.92
C PRO A 347 11.80 6.19 14.69
N LEU A 348 11.63 6.59 13.45
CA LEU A 348 10.48 7.37 13.04
C LEU A 348 9.25 6.49 13.18
N PHE A 349 8.10 7.07 13.54
CA PHE A 349 6.88 6.29 13.63
C PHE A 349 5.66 7.12 13.21
N TYR A 350 4.61 6.42 12.92
CA TYR A 350 3.32 6.96 12.56
C TYR A 350 2.26 6.49 13.56
N ALA A 351 1.34 7.38 13.91
CA ALA A 351 0.15 7.04 14.68
C ALA A 351 -1.12 7.41 13.90
N ASN A 352 -2.14 6.58 14.03
CA ASN A 352 -3.47 6.83 13.51
C ASN A 352 -4.50 6.69 14.62
N PHE A 353 -5.36 7.71 14.75
CA PHE A 353 -6.43 7.76 15.73
C PHE A 353 -7.76 7.92 15.00
N THR A 354 -8.21 6.82 14.41
CA THR A 354 -9.42 6.79 13.56
C THR A 354 -10.63 7.36 14.29
N SER A 355 -10.78 7.05 15.58
CA SER A 355 -11.93 7.48 16.39
C SER A 355 -11.96 8.99 16.73
N MET A 356 -10.96 9.77 16.30
CA MET A 356 -11.04 11.23 16.35
C MET A 356 -12.02 11.83 15.33
N THR A 357 -12.20 11.15 14.19
CA THR A 357 -13.06 11.62 13.09
C THR A 357 -14.18 10.63 12.75
N ASP A 358 -14.07 9.38 13.20
CA ASP A 358 -15.01 8.31 12.95
C ASP A 358 -15.43 7.62 14.28
N ASN A 359 -16.58 7.99 14.78
CA ASN A 359 -17.10 7.50 16.06
C ASN A 359 -17.49 6.00 16.04
N THR A 360 -17.41 5.33 14.89
CA THR A 360 -17.66 3.88 14.78
C THR A 360 -16.44 3.05 15.14
N SER A 361 -15.28 3.67 15.31
CA SER A 361 -14.00 2.97 15.49
C SER A 361 -13.64 2.66 16.95
N ALA A 362 -14.29 3.32 17.94
CA ALA A 362 -14.08 3.08 19.35
C ALA A 362 -15.35 3.34 20.16
N PRO A 363 -15.51 2.74 21.36
CA PRO A 363 -16.56 3.11 22.29
C PRO A 363 -16.48 4.58 22.71
N GLU A 364 -17.62 5.15 23.12
CA GLU A 364 -17.71 6.54 23.57
C GLU A 364 -16.69 6.83 24.69
N GLY A 365 -16.02 7.98 24.62
CA GLY A 365 -15.00 8.40 25.56
C GLY A 365 -13.64 7.71 25.42
N LYS A 366 -13.51 6.72 24.52
CA LYS A 366 -12.28 5.95 24.29
C LYS A 366 -11.65 6.28 22.95
N GLU A 367 -10.41 5.82 22.75
CA GLU A 367 -9.66 6.06 21.51
C GLU A 367 -9.05 4.76 20.95
N ALA A 368 -9.20 4.55 19.64
CA ALA A 368 -8.52 3.51 18.90
C ALA A 368 -7.20 4.05 18.33
N GLY A 369 -6.08 3.57 18.84
CA GLY A 369 -4.74 3.97 18.38
C GLY A 369 -4.07 2.86 17.57
N PHE A 370 -3.61 3.21 16.38
CA PHE A 370 -2.76 2.37 15.56
C PHE A 370 -1.38 3.02 15.46
N PHE A 371 -0.32 2.25 15.72
CA PHE A 371 1.06 2.75 15.61
C PHE A 371 1.83 1.89 14.62
N LEU A 372 2.69 2.53 13.82
CA LEU A 372 3.51 1.86 12.80
C LEU A 372 4.94 2.36 12.88
N ILE A 373 5.88 1.41 12.98
CA ILE A 373 7.32 1.63 12.82
C ILE A 373 7.75 0.89 11.55
N PRO A 374 8.30 1.58 10.52
CA PRO A 374 8.91 0.91 9.38
C PRO A 374 10.14 0.10 9.81
N LEU A 375 10.25 -1.14 9.32
CA LEU A 375 11.35 -2.06 9.63
C LEU A 375 11.96 -2.63 8.36
N ALA A 376 13.22 -3.05 8.43
CA ALA A 376 13.83 -3.87 7.38
C ALA A 376 13.09 -5.22 7.24
N PRO A 377 12.80 -5.70 6.03
CA PRO A 377 12.26 -7.03 5.84
C PRO A 377 13.28 -8.10 6.20
N GLY A 378 12.82 -9.22 6.74
CA GLY A 378 13.65 -10.38 7.05
C GLY A 378 14.42 -10.33 8.35
N ILE A 379 14.38 -9.24 9.10
CA ILE A 379 15.06 -9.14 10.42
C ILE A 379 14.40 -10.07 11.45
N GLU A 380 15.15 -10.33 12.51
CA GLU A 380 14.65 -11.08 13.66
C GLU A 380 13.46 -10.36 14.29
N ASP A 381 12.47 -11.13 14.73
CA ASP A 381 11.21 -10.64 15.29
C ASP A 381 10.89 -11.48 16.54
N THR A 382 10.98 -10.87 17.72
CA THR A 382 10.66 -11.48 19.01
C THR A 382 9.68 -10.63 19.79
N GLU A 383 8.92 -11.24 20.71
CA GLU A 383 7.99 -10.50 21.56
C GLU A 383 8.73 -9.49 22.45
N GLU A 384 9.94 -9.80 22.91
CA GLU A 384 10.77 -8.88 23.71
C GLU A 384 11.13 -7.62 22.93
N LEU A 385 11.52 -7.76 21.65
CA LEU A 385 11.78 -6.61 20.78
C LEU A 385 10.50 -5.79 20.55
N ARG A 386 9.37 -6.45 20.29
CA ARG A 386 8.08 -5.76 20.11
C ARG A 386 7.72 -4.94 21.36
N GLU A 387 7.85 -5.52 22.57
CA GLU A 387 7.60 -4.84 23.83
C GLU A 387 8.54 -3.64 24.03
N THR A 388 9.83 -3.83 23.79
CA THR A 388 10.83 -2.76 23.89
C THR A 388 10.44 -1.56 23.02
N TYR A 389 10.04 -1.82 21.77
CA TYR A 389 9.66 -0.75 20.84
C TYR A 389 8.29 -0.16 21.16
N PHE A 390 7.36 -0.94 21.72
CA PHE A 390 6.09 -0.40 22.21
C PHE A 390 6.31 0.66 23.28
N HIS A 391 7.09 0.35 24.30
CA HIS A 391 7.42 1.32 25.36
C HIS A 391 8.16 2.52 24.80
N LYS A 392 9.16 2.30 23.94
CA LYS A 392 9.95 3.36 23.32
C LYS A 392 9.10 4.38 22.56
N ILE A 393 8.11 3.92 21.76
CA ILE A 393 7.25 4.86 21.02
C ILE A 393 6.22 5.53 21.90
N LEU A 394 5.67 4.84 22.91
CA LEU A 394 4.73 5.47 23.84
C LEU A 394 5.41 6.52 24.74
N ASP A 395 6.65 6.27 25.21
CA ASP A 395 7.43 7.26 25.93
C ASP A 395 7.62 8.53 25.12
N ARG A 396 8.00 8.38 23.85
CA ARG A 396 8.19 9.52 22.94
C ARG A 396 6.87 10.17 22.56
N PHE A 397 5.80 9.40 22.37
CA PHE A 397 4.48 9.93 22.10
C PHE A 397 4.00 10.82 23.26
N GLU A 398 4.10 10.36 24.52
CA GLU A 398 3.76 11.14 25.71
C GLU A 398 4.58 12.44 25.79
N GLN A 399 5.90 12.35 25.58
CA GLN A 399 6.80 13.50 25.61
C GLN A 399 6.47 14.52 24.51
N LEU A 400 6.30 14.07 23.26
CA LEU A 400 6.08 14.96 22.11
C LEU A 400 4.70 15.62 22.10
N THR A 401 3.69 14.89 22.61
CA THR A 401 2.30 15.39 22.66
C THR A 401 1.92 15.98 24.02
N ASN A 402 2.84 15.97 24.97
CA ASN A 402 2.65 16.48 26.33
C ASN A 402 1.38 15.95 27.01
N GLN A 403 1.23 14.60 27.02
CA GLN A 403 0.09 13.92 27.65
C GLN A 403 0.48 12.53 28.15
N GLU A 404 -0.16 12.06 29.22
CA GLU A 404 0.00 10.69 29.71
C GLU A 404 -1.02 9.77 29.03
N VAL A 405 -0.56 8.66 28.40
CA VAL A 405 -1.43 7.67 27.74
C VAL A 405 -1.13 6.22 28.15
N LYS A 406 0.07 5.92 28.64
CA LYS A 406 0.48 4.55 29.01
C LYS A 406 -0.47 3.91 30.04
N LYS A 407 -0.92 4.68 31.03
CA LYS A 407 -1.85 4.20 32.07
C LYS A 407 -3.27 3.95 31.54
N SER A 408 -3.63 4.50 30.40
CA SER A 408 -4.94 4.36 29.77
C SER A 408 -5.00 3.23 28.73
N VAL A 409 -3.92 2.49 28.51
CA VAL A 409 -3.93 1.33 27.62
C VAL A 409 -4.78 0.20 28.23
N ILE A 410 -5.89 -0.15 27.57
CA ILE A 410 -6.78 -1.25 27.98
C ILE A 410 -6.27 -2.58 27.44
N PHE A 411 -5.88 -2.59 26.17
CA PHE A 411 -5.28 -3.74 25.50
C PHE A 411 -4.37 -3.26 24.37
N LYS A 412 -3.49 -4.16 23.96
CA LYS A 412 -2.69 -4.01 22.72
C LYS A 412 -2.62 -5.33 21.98
N ARG A 413 -2.42 -5.24 20.67
CA ARG A 413 -2.03 -6.34 19.81
C ARG A 413 -0.89 -5.86 18.93
N SER A 414 0.19 -6.64 18.83
CA SER A 414 1.29 -6.38 17.89
C SER A 414 1.12 -7.19 16.61
N PHE A 415 1.75 -6.72 15.52
CA PHE A 415 1.85 -7.42 14.25
C PHE A 415 3.18 -7.05 13.58
N CYS A 416 4.01 -8.03 13.21
CA CYS A 416 5.36 -7.75 12.73
C CYS A 416 5.80 -8.74 11.64
N VAL A 417 7.10 -8.82 11.35
CA VAL A 417 7.70 -9.61 10.27
C VAL A 417 7.21 -11.07 10.22
N LYS A 418 7.14 -11.75 11.37
CA LYS A 418 6.61 -13.13 11.45
C LYS A 418 5.16 -13.24 11.06
N ASP A 419 4.36 -12.24 11.46
CA ASP A 419 2.93 -12.20 11.15
C ASP A 419 2.69 -11.93 9.66
N PHE A 420 3.45 -11.02 9.03
CA PHE A 420 3.38 -10.82 7.57
C PHE A 420 3.72 -12.10 6.80
N LYS A 421 4.70 -12.89 7.26
CA LYS A 421 5.01 -14.20 6.66
C LYS A 421 3.86 -15.18 6.84
N LYS A 422 3.31 -15.31 8.04
CA LYS A 422 2.25 -16.26 8.38
C LYS A 422 0.93 -15.93 7.70
N GLU A 423 0.48 -14.66 7.85
CA GLU A 423 -0.85 -14.25 7.41
C GLU A 423 -0.94 -14.02 5.90
N TYR A 424 0.15 -13.56 5.26
CA TYR A 424 0.15 -13.15 3.86
C TYR A 424 1.14 -13.90 2.98
N ASN A 425 1.85 -14.90 3.53
CA ASN A 425 2.94 -15.61 2.84
C ASN A 425 3.97 -14.65 2.22
N SER A 426 4.15 -13.48 2.85
CA SER A 426 4.94 -12.37 2.31
C SER A 426 6.43 -12.69 2.31
N TYR A 427 7.10 -12.55 1.16
CA TYR A 427 8.54 -12.78 1.06
C TYR A 427 9.33 -11.89 2.02
N LYS A 428 10.18 -12.50 2.87
CA LYS A 428 10.92 -11.81 3.95
C LYS A 428 10.03 -10.98 4.90
N GLY A 429 8.71 -11.21 4.92
CA GLY A 429 7.78 -10.47 5.75
C GLY A 429 7.63 -9.00 5.36
N ASN A 430 7.83 -8.63 4.08
CA ASN A 430 7.62 -7.27 3.63
C ASN A 430 6.12 -6.87 3.71
N ALA A 431 5.85 -5.60 4.04
CA ALA A 431 4.49 -5.09 4.13
C ALA A 431 3.96 -4.56 2.79
N TYR A 432 4.82 -3.94 1.97
CA TYR A 432 4.42 -3.19 0.79
C TYR A 432 4.79 -3.84 -0.54
N GLY A 433 5.67 -4.85 -0.58
CA GLY A 433 6.13 -5.50 -1.80
C GLY A 433 7.51 -5.02 -2.26
N MET A 434 7.73 -4.95 -3.57
CA MET A 434 9.01 -4.53 -4.16
C MET A 434 9.09 -3.01 -4.26
N ALA A 435 10.21 -2.43 -3.83
CA ALA A 435 10.46 -0.99 -3.88
C ALA A 435 10.43 -0.42 -5.32
N ASN A 436 9.89 0.78 -5.50
CA ASN A 436 9.88 1.49 -6.78
C ASN A 436 11.19 2.28 -6.98
N THR A 437 12.27 1.58 -7.22
CA THR A 437 13.54 2.17 -7.67
C THR A 437 13.59 2.21 -9.20
N LEU A 438 14.52 2.98 -9.78
CA LEU A 438 14.67 3.08 -11.24
C LEU A 438 14.82 1.71 -11.93
N LEU A 439 15.53 0.76 -11.27
CA LEU A 439 15.78 -0.58 -11.80
C LEU A 439 14.71 -1.61 -11.40
N GLN A 440 13.63 -1.19 -10.73
CA GLN A 440 12.54 -2.05 -10.28
C GLN A 440 11.16 -1.43 -10.55
N THR A 441 11.03 -0.70 -11.63
CA THR A 441 9.77 -0.09 -12.05
C THR A 441 9.37 -0.53 -13.45
N ALA A 442 8.11 -0.35 -13.81
CA ALA A 442 7.53 -0.66 -15.12
C ALA A 442 7.93 -2.07 -15.61
N PHE A 443 8.45 -2.20 -16.84
CA PHE A 443 8.84 -3.46 -17.48
C PHE A 443 9.98 -4.23 -16.77
N LEU A 444 10.63 -3.64 -15.75
CA LEU A 444 11.66 -4.30 -14.94
C LEU A 444 11.08 -5.04 -13.71
N ARG A 445 9.77 -4.92 -13.49
CA ARG A 445 9.06 -5.69 -12.45
C ARG A 445 8.74 -7.11 -12.91
N PRO A 446 8.45 -8.04 -11.98
CA PRO A 446 7.96 -9.37 -12.34
C PRO A 446 6.77 -9.32 -13.29
N SER A 447 6.80 -10.16 -14.30
CA SER A 447 5.80 -10.23 -15.37
C SER A 447 4.43 -10.63 -14.85
N ILE A 448 3.36 -10.03 -15.37
CA ILE A 448 1.97 -10.42 -15.05
C ILE A 448 1.64 -11.81 -15.59
N LYS A 449 2.22 -12.23 -16.71
CA LYS A 449 2.00 -13.56 -17.30
C LYS A 449 3.21 -14.46 -17.03
N SER A 450 2.97 -15.68 -16.59
CA SER A 450 4.04 -16.68 -16.50
C SER A 450 4.63 -16.98 -17.88
N SER A 451 5.95 -17.05 -17.96
CA SER A 451 6.68 -17.49 -19.14
C SER A 451 6.95 -19.01 -19.13
N LYS A 452 6.70 -19.67 -18.01
CA LYS A 452 6.98 -21.09 -17.78
C LYS A 452 5.71 -21.96 -17.80
N VAL A 453 4.61 -21.40 -17.29
CA VAL A 453 3.33 -22.10 -17.17
C VAL A 453 2.28 -21.34 -17.99
N ASN A 454 1.66 -22.02 -18.93
CA ASN A 454 0.58 -21.46 -19.72
C ASN A 454 -0.66 -21.26 -18.84
N ASN A 455 -1.41 -20.18 -19.09
CA ASN A 455 -2.66 -19.85 -18.41
C ASN A 455 -2.49 -19.54 -16.89
N LEU A 456 -1.28 -19.18 -16.46
CA LEU A 456 -0.99 -18.66 -15.14
C LEU A 456 -0.64 -17.18 -15.22
N TYR A 457 -1.35 -16.39 -14.42
CA TYR A 457 -1.16 -14.95 -14.34
C TYR A 457 -0.99 -14.50 -12.88
N PHE A 458 -0.41 -13.31 -12.71
CA PHE A 458 -0.13 -12.69 -11.41
C PHE A 458 -0.66 -11.27 -11.38
N THR A 459 -1.05 -10.80 -10.19
CA THR A 459 -1.46 -9.41 -9.96
C THR A 459 -1.02 -8.95 -8.57
N GLY A 460 -0.94 -7.65 -8.36
CA GLY A 460 -0.65 -7.06 -7.06
C GLY A 460 0.71 -6.38 -6.96
N GLN A 461 1.13 -6.16 -5.73
CA GLN A 461 2.24 -5.25 -5.38
C GLN A 461 3.64 -5.64 -5.89
N LEU A 462 3.84 -6.89 -6.30
CA LEU A 462 5.13 -7.35 -6.85
C LEU A 462 5.18 -7.22 -8.38
N THR A 463 4.05 -7.03 -9.04
CA THR A 463 3.94 -6.75 -10.48
C THR A 463 3.78 -5.24 -10.73
N VAL A 464 3.47 -4.85 -11.96
CA VAL A 464 3.11 -3.47 -12.29
C VAL A 464 1.69 -3.13 -11.79
N PRO A 465 1.45 -1.86 -11.40
CA PRO A 465 2.42 -0.75 -11.38
C PRO A 465 3.30 -0.70 -10.12
N GLY A 466 3.04 -1.51 -9.10
CA GLY A 466 3.83 -1.58 -7.89
C GLY A 466 3.03 -1.53 -6.58
N PRO A 467 3.65 -1.10 -5.46
CA PRO A 467 3.02 -1.10 -4.15
C PRO A 467 1.96 0.00 -3.98
N GLY A 468 1.00 -0.23 -3.08
CA GLY A 468 -0.07 0.69 -2.70
C GLY A 468 -1.46 0.21 -3.10
N VAL A 469 -2.50 0.79 -2.48
CA VAL A 469 -3.90 0.40 -2.76
C VAL A 469 -4.34 0.82 -4.16
N PRO A 470 -4.16 2.09 -4.61
CA PRO A 470 -4.48 2.48 -5.98
C PRO A 470 -3.71 1.66 -7.02
N PRO A 471 -2.38 1.44 -6.89
CA PRO A 471 -1.66 0.53 -7.77
C PRO A 471 -2.20 -0.90 -7.80
N ALA A 472 -2.68 -1.43 -6.67
CA ALA A 472 -3.26 -2.78 -6.64
C ALA A 472 -4.55 -2.88 -7.45
N LEU A 473 -5.44 -1.86 -7.38
CA LEU A 473 -6.64 -1.79 -8.22
C LEU A 473 -6.28 -1.81 -9.70
N ILE A 474 -5.30 -1.01 -10.09
CA ILE A 474 -4.81 -0.90 -11.47
C ILE A 474 -4.18 -2.21 -11.92
N SER A 475 -3.38 -2.88 -11.08
CA SER A 475 -2.78 -4.18 -11.38
C SER A 475 -3.83 -5.24 -11.73
N GLY A 476 -4.94 -5.27 -10.98
CA GLY A 476 -6.06 -6.18 -11.26
C GLY A 476 -6.69 -5.94 -12.63
N LYS A 477 -6.91 -4.67 -13.00
CA LYS A 477 -7.40 -4.29 -14.33
C LYS A 477 -6.45 -4.73 -15.43
N ILE A 478 -5.16 -4.44 -15.31
CA ILE A 478 -4.16 -4.81 -16.32
C ILE A 478 -4.10 -6.34 -16.51
N ALA A 479 -4.12 -7.09 -15.41
CA ALA A 479 -4.09 -8.55 -15.47
C ALA A 479 -5.33 -9.10 -16.20
N SER A 480 -6.52 -8.56 -15.91
CA SER A 480 -7.76 -8.97 -16.58
C SER A 480 -7.75 -8.66 -18.08
N GLU A 481 -7.25 -7.49 -18.47
CA GLU A 481 -7.12 -7.08 -19.87
C GLU A 481 -6.13 -7.99 -20.64
N LEU A 482 -5.02 -8.38 -20.00
CA LEU A 482 -4.08 -9.34 -20.59
C LEU A 482 -4.69 -10.74 -20.78
N ILE A 483 -5.44 -11.22 -19.80
CA ILE A 483 -6.17 -12.50 -19.90
C ILE A 483 -7.14 -12.45 -21.08
N LYS A 484 -7.96 -11.39 -21.17
CA LYS A 484 -8.90 -11.18 -22.28
C LYS A 484 -8.21 -11.16 -23.64
N LYS A 485 -7.09 -10.43 -23.75
CA LYS A 485 -6.34 -10.29 -25.01
C LYS A 485 -5.79 -11.64 -25.51
N ASN A 486 -5.41 -12.52 -24.60
CA ASN A 486 -4.85 -13.84 -24.95
C ASN A 486 -5.93 -14.87 -25.38
N LYS A 487 -7.20 -14.48 -25.46
CA LYS A 487 -8.33 -15.28 -25.99
C LYS A 487 -8.39 -16.71 -25.45
N PHE A 488 -8.46 -16.87 -24.14
CA PHE A 488 -8.75 -18.16 -23.53
C PHE A 488 -10.23 -18.49 -23.60
#